data_dfd94f839b7bfb2e00952cf3430eb6cc
#
_entry.id   dfd94f839b7bfb2e00952cf3430eb6cc
#
_cell.length_a   1.000
_cell.length_b   1.000
_cell.length_c   1.000
_cell.angle_alpha   90.00
_cell.angle_beta   90.00
_cell.angle_gamma   90.00
#
_symmetry.space_group_name_H-M   'P 1'
#
loop_
_entity.id
_entity.type
_entity.pdbx_description
1 polymer ?
#
loop_
_entity_poly.entity_id
_entity_poly.type
_entity_poly.pdbx_seq_one_letter_code
_entity_poly.pdbx_strand_id
1 'polypeptide(L)'
;SSDLHASIRPVLLTGKEKESAPESFETIKALGKDFKGYYFRIQVNTLDCQGCGNCADICPAKKPALIMRPIATQNETQVPNYNYSLKFSYRGDLTNRFSVKGSQFYQPLLEFSGACAGCGETGYAKLLTQLFGERMVIGNATGCSSIWGGSAPSFPYCTNQDGHGPTWANSLFEDSAEFTYGMFLGHNQQRQRVVELMTRDRKSVV
;
A
#
# COMPACT_ATOMS: atom_id res chain seq x y z
N SER A 1 -9.09 5.68 5.87
CA SER A 1 -7.65 5.66 6.15
C SER A 1 -7.09 7.08 6.05
N SER A 2 -6.57 7.60 7.14
CA SER A 2 -5.97 8.95 7.21
C SER A 2 -4.52 8.99 6.73
N ASP A 3 -3.95 7.83 6.42
CA ASP A 3 -2.58 7.73 5.93
C ASP A 3 -2.56 7.82 4.40
N LEU A 4 -2.28 9.01 3.93
CA LEU A 4 -2.35 9.38 2.51
C LEU A 4 -1.07 9.05 1.74
N HIS A 5 0.06 8.85 2.45
CA HIS A 5 1.38 8.64 1.85
C HIS A 5 1.99 7.28 2.18
N ALA A 6 1.24 6.36 2.78
CA ALA A 6 1.72 5.08 3.29
C ALA A 6 2.85 5.19 4.34
N SER A 7 2.95 6.33 5.02
CA SER A 7 3.92 6.54 6.10
C SER A 7 3.52 5.81 7.39
N ILE A 8 2.24 5.48 7.56
CA ILE A 8 1.71 4.77 8.74
C ILE A 8 1.37 3.34 8.33
N ARG A 9 1.91 2.37 9.07
CA ARG A 9 1.68 0.96 8.75
C ARG A 9 1.30 0.16 9.99
N PRO A 10 0.24 -0.63 9.92
CA PRO A 10 -0.04 -1.64 10.92
C PRO A 10 0.93 -2.81 10.75
N VAL A 11 1.63 -3.15 11.82
CA VAL A 11 2.62 -4.25 11.84
C VAL A 11 2.12 -5.35 12.76
N LEU A 12 2.14 -6.59 12.27
CA LEU A 12 1.86 -7.79 13.06
C LEU A 12 3.13 -8.61 13.22
N LEU A 13 3.43 -8.99 14.46
CA LEU A 13 4.60 -9.78 14.82
C LEU A 13 4.20 -11.07 15.50
N THR A 14 4.95 -12.13 15.25
CA THR A 14 4.94 -13.34 16.06
C THR A 14 5.69 -13.12 17.38
N GLY A 15 5.59 -14.08 18.33
CA GLY A 15 6.35 -14.00 19.57
C GLY A 15 7.86 -13.93 19.34
N LYS A 16 8.39 -14.74 18.43
CA LYS A 16 9.83 -14.75 18.07
C LYS A 16 10.31 -13.43 17.49
N GLU A 17 9.53 -12.84 16.58
CA GLU A 17 9.84 -11.53 15.99
C GLU A 17 9.80 -10.43 17.04
N LYS A 18 8.90 -10.51 18.01
CA LYS A 18 8.86 -9.56 19.11
C LYS A 18 10.09 -9.65 20.02
N GLU A 19 10.58 -10.86 20.31
CA GLU A 19 11.76 -11.08 21.15
C GLU A 19 13.05 -10.49 20.55
N SER A 20 13.13 -10.45 19.21
CA SER A 20 14.26 -9.87 18.48
C SER A 20 14.11 -8.37 18.16
N ALA A 21 13.00 -7.77 18.61
CA ALA A 21 12.72 -6.36 18.33
C ALA A 21 13.63 -5.41 19.15
N PRO A 22 13.94 -4.22 18.62
CA PRO A 22 14.57 -3.17 19.41
C PRO A 22 13.76 -2.86 20.68
N GLU A 23 14.41 -2.48 21.76
CA GLU A 23 13.74 -2.16 23.03
C GLU A 23 12.66 -1.07 22.86
N SER A 24 12.91 -0.10 22.00
CA SER A 24 11.96 0.97 21.66
C SER A 24 10.77 0.52 20.79
N PHE A 25 10.78 -0.75 20.31
CA PHE A 25 9.70 -1.29 19.46
C PHE A 25 8.56 -1.84 20.32
N GLU A 26 7.86 -0.96 21.01
CA GLU A 26 6.74 -1.33 21.86
C GLU A 26 5.59 -1.94 21.03
N THR A 27 5.00 -3.01 21.55
CA THR A 27 3.88 -3.71 20.91
C THR A 27 2.81 -4.05 21.94
N ILE A 28 1.58 -4.19 21.48
CA ILE A 28 0.45 -4.73 22.27
C ILE A 28 0.01 -6.07 21.70
N LYS A 29 -0.74 -6.87 22.44
CA LYS A 29 -1.40 -8.06 21.90
C LYS A 29 -2.39 -7.64 20.82
N ALA A 30 -2.34 -8.29 19.67
CA ALA A 30 -3.27 -8.01 18.58
C ALA A 30 -4.70 -8.42 18.97
N LEU A 31 -5.68 -7.56 18.62
CA LEU A 31 -7.09 -7.77 18.94
C LEU A 31 -7.83 -8.35 17.74
N GLY A 32 -8.63 -9.38 17.99
CA GLY A 32 -9.46 -10.06 17.00
C GLY A 32 -9.17 -11.54 16.89
N LYS A 33 -10.14 -12.31 16.45
CA LYS A 33 -10.03 -13.79 16.34
C LYS A 33 -8.94 -14.19 15.34
N ASP A 34 -8.82 -13.44 14.25
CA ASP A 34 -7.89 -13.69 13.14
C ASP A 34 -6.43 -13.44 13.51
N PHE A 35 -6.18 -12.66 14.56
CA PHE A 35 -4.83 -12.26 14.99
C PHE A 35 -4.39 -12.90 16.31
N LYS A 36 -5.02 -14.01 16.69
CA LYS A 36 -4.68 -14.73 17.92
C LYS A 36 -3.22 -15.18 17.88
N GLY A 37 -2.45 -14.84 18.90
CA GLY A 37 -1.03 -15.18 19.00
C GLY A 37 -0.07 -14.15 18.37
N TYR A 38 -0.60 -13.11 17.77
CA TYR A 38 0.20 -12.01 17.21
C TYR A 38 0.29 -10.81 18.16
N TYR A 39 1.32 -10.02 17.94
CA TYR A 39 1.51 -8.69 18.54
C TYR A 39 1.32 -7.62 17.48
N PHE A 40 0.82 -6.46 17.90
CA PHE A 40 0.43 -5.37 17.01
C PHE A 40 1.13 -4.08 17.38
N ARG A 41 1.53 -3.32 16.37
CA ARG A 41 2.01 -1.95 16.47
C ARG A 41 1.53 -1.14 15.27
N ILE A 42 1.27 0.14 15.48
CA ILE A 42 1.22 1.12 14.39
C ILE A 42 2.61 1.75 14.30
N GLN A 43 3.29 1.56 13.19
CA GLN A 43 4.61 2.14 12.93
C GLN A 43 4.49 3.30 11.96
N VAL A 44 5.18 4.38 12.24
CA VAL A 44 5.28 5.55 11.38
C VAL A 44 6.68 5.63 10.80
N ASN A 45 6.77 5.87 9.49
CA ASN A 45 8.00 6.30 8.85
C ASN A 45 8.13 7.82 9.05
N THR A 46 8.98 8.24 9.96
CA THR A 46 9.13 9.66 10.32
C THR A 46 9.83 10.46 9.25
N LEU A 47 10.68 9.84 8.43
CA LEU A 47 11.42 10.53 7.37
C LEU A 47 10.54 10.91 6.19
N ASP A 48 9.51 10.11 5.91
CA ASP A 48 8.58 10.34 4.79
C ASP A 48 7.22 10.91 5.26
N CYS A 49 7.07 11.16 6.56
CA CYS A 49 5.88 11.79 7.11
C CYS A 49 5.90 13.29 6.83
N GLN A 50 4.91 13.79 6.10
CA GLN A 50 4.77 15.21 5.74
C GLN A 50 4.22 16.09 6.88
N GLY A 51 3.93 15.54 8.05
CA GLY A 51 3.49 16.29 9.23
C GLY A 51 2.12 16.97 9.10
N CYS A 52 1.22 16.50 8.23
CA CYS A 52 -0.09 17.13 7.98
C CYS A 52 -1.07 17.06 9.17
N GLY A 53 -0.83 16.21 10.18
CA GLY A 53 -1.65 16.10 11.38
C GLY A 53 -2.92 15.26 11.26
N ASN A 54 -3.44 14.99 10.04
CA ASN A 54 -4.72 14.32 9.81
C ASN A 54 -4.88 13.01 10.61
N CYS A 55 -3.82 12.21 10.72
CA CYS A 55 -3.87 10.92 11.42
C CYS A 55 -4.05 11.07 12.94
N ALA A 56 -3.53 12.14 13.53
CA ALA A 56 -3.71 12.45 14.95
C ALA A 56 -5.11 13.01 15.22
N ASP A 57 -5.56 13.95 14.37
CA ASP A 57 -6.85 14.66 14.54
C ASP A 57 -8.06 13.72 14.40
N ILE A 58 -8.03 12.78 13.47
CA ILE A 58 -9.16 11.86 13.23
C ILE A 58 -9.00 10.51 13.93
N CYS A 59 -8.04 10.38 14.84
CA CYS A 59 -7.81 9.13 15.55
C CYS A 59 -9.05 8.72 16.37
N PRO A 60 -9.69 7.57 16.10
CA PRO A 60 -10.92 7.17 16.78
C PRO A 60 -10.68 6.58 18.17
N ALA A 61 -9.44 6.43 18.60
CA ALA A 61 -9.11 5.86 19.89
C ALA A 61 -9.44 6.84 21.05
N LYS A 62 -9.96 6.30 22.16
CA LYS A 62 -10.22 7.11 23.38
C LYS A 62 -8.99 7.84 23.90
N LYS A 63 -7.82 7.19 23.79
CA LYS A 63 -6.51 7.82 23.92
C LYS A 63 -5.89 7.88 22.54
N PRO A 64 -5.41 9.04 22.06
CA PRO A 64 -4.80 9.15 20.75
C PRO A 64 -3.70 8.10 20.57
N ALA A 65 -3.81 7.28 19.52
CA ALA A 65 -2.79 6.27 19.18
C ALA A 65 -1.59 6.93 18.48
N LEU A 66 -1.82 8.08 17.86
CA LEU A 66 -0.82 8.88 17.17
C LEU A 66 -0.83 10.29 17.75
N ILE A 67 0.35 10.84 17.99
CA ILE A 67 0.56 12.18 18.56
C ILE A 67 1.59 12.89 17.73
N MET A 68 1.32 14.14 17.35
CA MET A 68 2.29 14.98 16.65
C MET A 68 3.42 15.41 17.60
N ARG A 69 4.66 15.21 17.15
CA ARG A 69 5.87 15.61 17.87
C ARG A 69 6.91 16.17 16.90
N PRO A 70 7.84 17.01 17.34
CA PRO A 70 8.95 17.46 16.52
C PRO A 70 9.77 16.26 15.98
N ILE A 71 10.02 16.21 14.69
CA ILE A 71 10.67 15.09 14.02
C ILE A 71 12.06 14.77 14.62
N ALA A 72 12.83 15.78 14.98
CA ALA A 72 14.15 15.63 15.58
C ALA A 72 14.13 14.78 16.86
N THR A 73 13.03 14.81 17.62
CA THR A 73 12.87 14.02 18.86
C THR A 73 12.46 12.58 18.60
N GLN A 74 12.10 12.23 17.35
CA GLN A 74 11.55 10.92 17.02
C GLN A 74 12.49 10.08 16.15
N ASN A 75 13.36 10.69 15.35
CA ASN A 75 14.16 9.96 14.36
C ASN A 75 15.07 8.90 14.97
N GLU A 76 15.72 9.18 16.09
CA GLU A 76 16.64 8.23 16.73
C GLU A 76 15.99 6.90 17.09
N THR A 77 14.70 6.91 17.43
CA THR A 77 13.95 5.71 17.82
C THR A 77 13.08 5.16 16.71
N GLN A 78 12.40 6.02 15.97
CA GLN A 78 11.40 5.58 14.98
C GLN A 78 12.01 5.12 13.66
N VAL A 79 13.16 5.66 13.24
CA VAL A 79 13.83 5.19 12.01
C VAL A 79 14.34 3.75 12.16
N PRO A 80 15.05 3.36 13.22
CA PRO A 80 15.40 1.96 13.45
C PRO A 80 14.17 1.05 13.58
N ASN A 81 13.12 1.51 14.25
CA ASN A 81 11.87 0.77 14.39
C ASN A 81 11.18 0.54 13.02
N TYR A 82 11.13 1.56 12.19
CA TYR A 82 10.57 1.43 10.85
C TYR A 82 11.39 0.44 10.00
N ASN A 83 12.71 0.57 9.99
CA ASN A 83 13.61 -0.35 9.29
C ASN A 83 13.48 -1.80 9.80
N TYR A 84 13.25 -1.97 11.09
CA TYR A 84 12.95 -3.28 11.68
C TYR A 84 11.62 -3.83 11.14
N SER A 85 10.59 -3.01 11.05
CA SER A 85 9.28 -3.41 10.55
C SER A 85 9.28 -3.86 9.09
N LEU A 86 10.21 -3.38 8.28
CA LEU A 86 10.34 -3.78 6.87
C LEU A 86 10.88 -5.21 6.66
N LYS A 87 11.43 -5.83 7.72
CA LYS A 87 11.92 -7.22 7.66
C LYS A 87 10.80 -8.26 7.63
N PHE A 88 9.58 -7.87 7.92
CA PHE A 88 8.45 -8.79 8.02
C PHE A 88 7.59 -8.77 6.78
N SER A 89 7.10 -9.94 6.41
CA SER A 89 6.09 -10.05 5.37
C SER A 89 4.76 -9.44 5.82
N TYR A 90 4.06 -8.82 4.90
CA TYR A 90 2.68 -8.40 5.13
C TYR A 90 1.77 -9.61 5.37
N ARG A 91 0.87 -9.51 6.34
CA ARG A 91 0.01 -10.62 6.81
C ARG A 91 -1.46 -10.37 6.50
N GLY A 92 -1.73 -9.90 5.32
CA GLY A 92 -3.08 -9.65 4.84
C GLY A 92 -3.93 -10.92 4.68
N ASP A 93 -3.29 -12.05 4.42
CA ASP A 93 -3.89 -13.39 4.31
C ASP A 93 -4.62 -13.86 5.56
N LEU A 94 -4.28 -13.31 6.73
CA LEU A 94 -4.94 -13.64 7.99
C LEU A 94 -6.39 -13.15 8.09
N THR A 95 -6.82 -12.27 7.19
CA THR A 95 -8.13 -11.62 7.29
C THR A 95 -8.72 -11.32 5.92
N ASN A 96 -10.01 -10.97 5.88
CA ASN A 96 -10.67 -10.63 4.62
C ASN A 96 -10.11 -9.31 4.05
N ARG A 97 -9.48 -9.40 2.86
CA ARG A 97 -8.92 -8.26 2.12
C ARG A 97 -9.92 -7.12 1.91
N PHE A 98 -11.17 -7.46 1.64
CA PHE A 98 -12.21 -6.48 1.31
C PHE A 98 -12.90 -5.86 2.54
N SER A 99 -12.41 -6.15 3.75
CA SER A 99 -12.84 -5.43 4.94
C SER A 99 -11.97 -4.19 5.18
N VAL A 100 -12.53 -3.17 5.83
CA VAL A 100 -11.81 -1.92 6.19
C VAL A 100 -10.53 -2.21 6.97
N LYS A 101 -10.61 -3.15 7.92
CA LYS A 101 -9.46 -3.55 8.73
C LYS A 101 -8.48 -4.39 7.92
N GLY A 102 -8.98 -5.37 7.17
CA GLY A 102 -8.14 -6.36 6.48
C GLY A 102 -7.31 -5.77 5.36
N SER A 103 -7.86 -4.83 4.60
CA SER A 103 -7.13 -4.15 3.52
C SER A 103 -5.82 -3.51 3.99
N GLN A 104 -5.78 -3.03 5.25
CA GLN A 104 -4.61 -2.32 5.79
C GLN A 104 -3.42 -3.23 6.12
N PHE A 105 -3.61 -4.56 6.17
CA PHE A 105 -2.53 -5.53 6.37
C PHE A 105 -1.90 -6.03 5.07
N TYR A 106 -2.36 -5.54 3.92
CA TYR A 106 -1.71 -5.75 2.64
C TYR A 106 -0.72 -4.62 2.35
N GLN A 107 0.36 -4.97 1.65
CA GLN A 107 1.36 -3.99 1.25
C GLN A 107 0.72 -2.90 0.37
N PRO A 108 0.87 -1.63 0.70
CA PRO A 108 0.55 -0.58 -0.23
C PRO A 108 1.57 -0.60 -1.39
N LEU A 109 1.09 -0.59 -2.63
CA LEU A 109 1.95 -0.49 -3.80
C LEU A 109 1.91 0.92 -4.41
N LEU A 110 1.57 1.87 -3.57
CA LEU A 110 1.77 3.31 -3.74
C LEU A 110 2.32 3.85 -2.42
N GLU A 111 3.55 4.36 -2.44
CA GLU A 111 4.29 4.77 -1.26
C GLU A 111 4.95 6.13 -1.47
N PHE A 112 4.84 7.00 -0.47
CA PHE A 112 5.59 8.26 -0.41
C PHE A 112 5.43 9.14 -1.65
N SER A 113 4.18 9.33 -2.08
CA SER A 113 3.87 10.20 -3.22
C SER A 113 4.29 11.64 -2.95
N GLY A 114 4.71 12.36 -3.99
CA GLY A 114 5.00 13.79 -3.93
C GLY A 114 3.75 14.69 -3.88
N ALA A 115 2.58 14.15 -3.50
CA ALA A 115 1.35 14.92 -3.36
C ALA A 115 1.41 15.89 -2.18
N CYS A 116 0.52 16.88 -2.18
CA CYS A 116 0.41 17.85 -1.10
C CYS A 116 0.17 17.19 0.27
N ALA A 117 0.68 17.78 1.33
CA ALA A 117 0.38 17.35 2.68
C ALA A 117 -1.14 17.34 2.93
N GLY A 118 -1.67 16.20 3.41
CA GLY A 118 -3.10 16.04 3.60
C GLY A 118 -3.93 15.83 2.32
N CYS A 119 -3.31 15.52 1.18
CA CYS A 119 -4.01 15.22 -0.06
C CYS A 119 -5.04 14.08 0.13
N GLY A 120 -6.30 14.32 -0.23
CA GLY A 120 -7.37 13.32 -0.11
C GLY A 120 -7.36 12.23 -1.19
N GLU A 121 -6.70 12.47 -2.32
CA GLU A 121 -6.71 11.56 -3.47
C GLU A 121 -5.81 10.34 -3.28
N THR A 122 -4.61 10.54 -2.76
CA THR A 122 -3.61 9.47 -2.63
C THR A 122 -4.04 8.34 -1.70
N GLY A 123 -4.89 8.61 -0.72
CA GLY A 123 -5.47 7.59 0.15
C GLY A 123 -6.34 6.58 -0.59
N TYR A 124 -7.11 7.03 -1.59
CA TYR A 124 -7.90 6.13 -2.46
C TYR A 124 -6.99 5.30 -3.37
N ALA A 125 -6.02 5.95 -4.01
CA ALA A 125 -5.07 5.25 -4.87
C ALA A 125 -4.27 4.19 -4.08
N LYS A 126 -3.81 4.52 -2.87
CA LYS A 126 -3.16 3.57 -1.97
C LYS A 126 -4.07 2.38 -1.66
N LEU A 127 -5.32 2.61 -1.29
CA LEU A 127 -6.28 1.54 -0.99
C LEU A 127 -6.50 0.63 -2.20
N LEU A 128 -6.66 1.20 -3.39
CA LEU A 128 -6.80 0.42 -4.63
C LEU A 128 -5.57 -0.46 -4.87
N THR A 129 -4.36 0.04 -4.62
CA THR A 129 -3.15 -0.78 -4.75
C THR A 129 -3.08 -1.90 -3.71
N GLN A 130 -3.57 -1.70 -2.50
CA GLN A 130 -3.66 -2.75 -1.48
C GLN A 130 -4.66 -3.85 -1.86
N LEU A 131 -5.73 -3.49 -2.59
CA LEU A 131 -6.75 -4.44 -3.02
C LEU A 131 -6.39 -5.18 -4.31
N PHE A 132 -5.80 -4.49 -5.29
CA PHE A 132 -5.66 -4.97 -6.66
C PHE A 132 -4.26 -4.77 -7.25
N GLY A 133 -3.35 -4.09 -6.56
CA GLY A 133 -2.12 -3.52 -7.11
C GLY A 133 -1.23 -4.48 -7.88
N GLU A 134 -1.16 -5.75 -7.47
CA GLU A 134 -0.35 -6.77 -8.14
C GLU A 134 -0.71 -7.00 -9.63
N ARG A 135 -1.95 -6.70 -10.00
CA ARG A 135 -2.50 -6.93 -11.34
C ARG A 135 -3.18 -5.70 -11.93
N MET A 136 -2.93 -4.57 -11.32
CA MET A 136 -3.61 -3.32 -11.68
C MET A 136 -2.92 -2.66 -12.87
N VAL A 137 -3.70 -2.23 -13.83
CA VAL A 137 -3.27 -1.38 -14.94
C VAL A 137 -3.97 -0.04 -14.81
N ILE A 138 -3.20 1.03 -14.76
CA ILE A 138 -3.68 2.38 -14.55
C ILE A 138 -3.52 3.17 -15.84
N GLY A 139 -4.64 3.58 -16.44
CA GLY A 139 -4.66 4.63 -17.43
C GLY A 139 -4.94 5.97 -16.73
N ASN A 140 -4.02 6.89 -16.82
CA ASN A 140 -4.08 8.17 -16.13
C ASN A 140 -4.25 9.30 -17.11
N ALA A 141 -4.99 10.34 -16.72
CA ALA A 141 -5.09 11.60 -17.47
C ALA A 141 -4.18 12.66 -16.85
N THR A 142 -3.80 13.65 -17.63
CA THR A 142 -3.02 14.79 -17.15
C THR A 142 -3.76 15.54 -16.04
N GLY A 143 -3.12 15.68 -14.89
CA GLY A 143 -3.66 16.31 -13.69
C GLY A 143 -2.75 16.09 -12.49
N CYS A 144 -3.26 16.26 -11.27
CA CYS A 144 -2.48 15.99 -10.05
C CYS A 144 -1.94 14.56 -10.00
N SER A 145 -2.72 13.58 -10.40
CA SER A 145 -2.31 12.17 -10.40
C SER A 145 -1.18 11.85 -11.39
N SER A 146 -1.01 12.63 -12.47
CA SER A 146 0.17 12.53 -13.32
C SER A 146 1.40 13.18 -12.70
N ILE A 147 1.22 14.22 -11.91
CA ILE A 147 2.33 14.93 -11.24
C ILE A 147 2.88 14.09 -10.08
N TRP A 148 2.04 13.68 -9.13
CA TRP A 148 2.51 12.86 -8.01
C TRP A 148 2.70 11.39 -8.36
N GLY A 149 2.09 10.90 -9.44
CA GLY A 149 2.10 9.47 -9.81
C GLY A 149 3.10 9.08 -10.89
N GLY A 150 3.56 10.02 -11.73
CA GLY A 150 4.39 9.69 -12.89
C GLY A 150 5.47 10.70 -13.24
N SER A 151 5.67 11.74 -12.46
CA SER A 151 6.74 12.72 -12.71
C SER A 151 8.07 12.22 -12.16
N ALA A 152 9.07 12.07 -13.04
CA ALA A 152 10.44 11.81 -12.63
C ALA A 152 10.98 13.01 -11.79
N PRO A 153 11.82 12.74 -10.76
CA PRO A 153 12.39 11.45 -10.41
C PRO A 153 11.57 10.62 -9.41
N SER A 154 10.47 11.12 -8.90
CA SER A 154 9.68 10.41 -7.88
C SER A 154 8.50 9.67 -8.50
N PHE A 155 8.59 8.35 -8.46
CA PHE A 155 7.55 7.44 -8.91
C PHE A 155 7.04 6.65 -7.70
N PRO A 156 5.84 6.93 -7.17
CA PRO A 156 5.39 6.35 -5.90
C PRO A 156 4.86 4.93 -6.02
N TYR A 157 4.53 4.48 -7.23
CA TYR A 157 4.10 3.11 -7.44
C TYR A 157 5.28 2.16 -7.35
N CYS A 158 5.12 1.09 -6.57
CA CYS A 158 6.17 0.12 -6.30
C CYS A 158 5.68 -1.31 -6.52
N THR A 159 6.59 -2.27 -6.40
CA THR A 159 6.30 -3.70 -6.50
C THR A 159 6.34 -4.37 -5.13
N ASN A 160 5.66 -5.52 -5.01
CA ASN A 160 5.80 -6.40 -3.87
C ASN A 160 7.11 -7.21 -3.93
N GLN A 161 7.33 -8.11 -2.96
CA GLN A 161 8.52 -8.96 -2.90
C GLN A 161 8.66 -9.92 -4.09
N ASP A 162 7.56 -10.25 -4.76
CA ASP A 162 7.53 -11.10 -5.95
C ASP A 162 7.76 -10.33 -7.26
N GLY A 163 7.98 -9.02 -7.17
CA GLY A 163 8.18 -8.13 -8.32
C GLY A 163 6.90 -7.73 -9.04
N HIS A 164 5.73 -7.99 -8.44
CA HIS A 164 4.44 -7.60 -9.00
C HIS A 164 3.98 -6.24 -8.46
N GLY A 165 3.43 -5.41 -9.35
CA GLY A 165 2.92 -4.09 -8.98
C GLY A 165 2.11 -3.44 -10.10
N PRO A 166 1.56 -2.25 -9.86
CA PRO A 166 0.77 -1.54 -10.85
C PRO A 166 1.58 -1.17 -12.09
N THR A 167 0.96 -1.37 -13.26
CA THR A 167 1.43 -0.75 -14.50
C THR A 167 0.74 0.60 -14.65
N TRP A 168 1.51 1.65 -14.92
CA TRP A 168 0.99 3.00 -15.03
C TRP A 168 1.35 3.60 -16.39
N ALA A 169 0.36 4.20 -17.03
CA ALA A 169 0.54 4.93 -18.28
C ALA A 169 -0.31 6.20 -18.26
N ASN A 170 0.21 7.28 -18.84
CA ASN A 170 -0.48 8.56 -18.91
C ASN A 170 -0.89 8.88 -20.34
N SER A 171 -2.04 9.48 -20.48
CA SER A 171 -2.55 10.02 -21.75
C SER A 171 -2.94 11.48 -21.56
N LEU A 172 -3.33 12.14 -22.65
CA LEU A 172 -3.93 13.47 -22.57
C LEU A 172 -5.31 13.39 -21.93
N PHE A 173 -5.77 14.50 -21.37
CA PHE A 173 -7.07 14.54 -20.71
C PHE A 173 -8.21 14.20 -21.67
N GLU A 174 -8.11 14.65 -22.92
CA GLU A 174 -9.14 14.52 -23.95
C GLU A 174 -9.35 13.09 -24.43
N ASP A 175 -8.31 12.24 -24.40
CA ASP A 175 -8.31 10.89 -24.95
C ASP A 175 -8.08 9.78 -23.89
N SER A 176 -8.11 10.12 -22.62
CA SER A 176 -7.80 9.20 -21.54
C SER A 176 -8.75 8.00 -21.47
N ALA A 177 -10.04 8.22 -21.76
CA ALA A 177 -11.04 7.16 -21.74
C ALA A 177 -10.79 6.14 -22.86
N GLU A 178 -10.56 6.60 -24.06
CA GLU A 178 -10.27 5.79 -25.25
C GLU A 178 -8.96 5.05 -25.09
N PHE A 179 -7.92 5.72 -24.59
CA PHE A 179 -6.62 5.14 -24.32
C PHE A 179 -6.73 3.99 -23.29
N THR A 180 -7.41 4.23 -22.18
CA THR A 180 -7.60 3.22 -21.12
C THR A 180 -8.45 2.04 -21.61
N TYR A 181 -9.49 2.32 -22.41
CA TYR A 181 -10.31 1.29 -23.02
C TYR A 181 -9.52 0.46 -24.05
N GLY A 182 -8.67 1.10 -24.83
CA GLY A 182 -7.76 0.41 -25.76
C GLY A 182 -6.79 -0.54 -25.04
N MET A 183 -6.21 -0.10 -23.91
CA MET A 183 -5.39 -0.98 -23.07
C MET A 183 -6.18 -2.20 -22.56
N PHE A 184 -7.41 -1.96 -22.07
CA PHE A 184 -8.29 -3.05 -21.62
C PHE A 184 -8.59 -4.06 -22.73
N LEU A 185 -8.94 -3.59 -23.92
CA LEU A 185 -9.20 -4.45 -25.07
C LEU A 185 -7.97 -5.28 -25.46
N GLY A 186 -6.79 -4.65 -25.50
CA GLY A 186 -5.54 -5.32 -25.80
C GLY A 186 -5.22 -6.44 -24.81
N HIS A 187 -5.32 -6.17 -23.52
CA HIS A 187 -5.12 -7.19 -22.47
C HIS A 187 -6.16 -8.31 -22.54
N ASN A 188 -7.42 -7.96 -22.79
CA ASN A 188 -8.49 -8.97 -22.90
C ASN A 188 -8.29 -9.89 -24.11
N GLN A 189 -7.91 -9.33 -25.26
CA GLN A 189 -7.59 -10.11 -26.45
C GLN A 189 -6.41 -11.08 -26.22
N GLN A 190 -5.34 -10.61 -25.55
CA GLN A 190 -4.20 -11.46 -25.21
C GLN A 190 -4.62 -12.61 -24.28
N ARG A 191 -5.45 -12.34 -23.26
CA ARG A 191 -6.01 -13.39 -22.40
C ARG A 191 -6.84 -14.41 -23.16
N GLN A 192 -7.73 -13.95 -24.03
CA GLN A 192 -8.55 -14.82 -24.86
C GLN A 192 -7.69 -15.73 -25.74
N ARG A 193 -6.67 -15.17 -26.39
CA ARG A 193 -5.71 -15.95 -27.19
C ARG A 193 -5.02 -17.05 -26.38
N VAL A 194 -4.57 -16.74 -25.16
CA VAL A 194 -3.96 -17.74 -24.27
C VAL A 194 -4.97 -18.86 -23.93
N VAL A 195 -6.20 -18.50 -23.58
CA VAL A 195 -7.26 -19.47 -23.27
C VAL A 195 -7.56 -20.37 -24.47
N GLU A 196 -7.64 -19.80 -25.68
CA GLU A 196 -7.86 -20.56 -26.92
C GLU A 196 -6.71 -21.53 -27.20
N LEU A 197 -5.45 -21.09 -27.04
CA LEU A 197 -4.28 -21.94 -27.19
C LEU A 197 -4.29 -23.10 -26.18
N MET A 198 -4.55 -22.83 -24.91
CA MET A 198 -4.66 -23.88 -23.88
C MET A 198 -5.78 -24.85 -24.15
N THR A 199 -6.94 -24.37 -24.65
CA THR A 199 -8.09 -25.22 -24.98
C THR A 199 -7.80 -26.09 -26.21
N ARG A 200 -7.07 -25.59 -27.19
CA ARG A 200 -6.67 -26.28 -28.39
C ARG A 200 -5.64 -27.38 -28.11
N ASP A 201 -4.63 -27.05 -27.27
CA ASP A 201 -3.62 -28.00 -26.84
C ASP A 201 -4.24 -29.17 -26.05
N ARG A 202 -5.18 -28.88 -25.15
CA ARG A 202 -5.92 -29.89 -24.38
C ARG A 202 -6.73 -30.85 -25.26
N LYS A 203 -7.21 -30.42 -26.46
CA LYS A 203 -7.91 -31.26 -27.43
C LYS A 203 -6.96 -32.12 -28.26
N SER A 204 -5.67 -31.75 -28.32
CA SER A 204 -4.67 -32.52 -29.08
C SER A 204 -4.07 -33.68 -28.27
N VAL A 205 -4.33 -33.75 -26.99
CA VAL A 205 -3.82 -34.78 -26.05
C VAL A 205 -4.86 -35.89 -25.79
N VAL A 206 -6.04 -35.82 -26.38
CA VAL A 206 -7.11 -36.84 -26.36
C VAL A 206 -7.22 -37.44 -27.75
#